data_e6ac737e43e6dbcc6823792d17b72d8e
#
_entry.id   e6ac737e43e6dbcc6823792d17b72d8e
#
_cell.length_a   1.000
_cell.length_b   1.000
_cell.length_c   1.000
_cell.angle_alpha   90.00
_cell.angle_beta   90.00
_cell.angle_gamma   90.00
#
_symmetry.space_group_name_H-M   'P 1'
#
loop_
_entity.id
_entity.type
_entity.pdbx_description
1 polymer ?
#
loop_
_entity_poly.entity_id
_entity_poly.type
_entity_poly.pdbx_seq_one_letter_code
_entity_poly.pdbx_strand_id
1 'polypeptide(L)'
;MNFSVKNLTTPRKWRAATGFAAERFAQLLAHFKQAYVRLHGTDMVDRGAFTPYEVALKTEEELLLFTLFSFKANLTYDLLGLVSGMDGSNAKRNQELGVAVLQEALAHTGYAPKREFATVAEFEAYFQEHETLLVDGTEQRKQRPGQKETQKDYYSGKKKCTP
;
A
#
# COMPACT_ATOMS: atom_id res chain seq x y z
N MET A 1 18.06 -7.66 -9.17
CA MET A 1 17.70 -7.50 -7.75
C MET A 1 18.29 -8.66 -6.95
N ASN A 2 19.01 -8.37 -5.85
CA ASN A 2 19.54 -9.43 -4.96
C ASN A 2 18.44 -10.06 -4.09
N PHE A 3 17.29 -9.41 -3.97
CA PHE A 3 16.12 -9.85 -3.22
C PHE A 3 15.05 -10.33 -4.22
N SER A 4 14.79 -11.64 -4.25
CA SER A 4 13.89 -12.30 -5.21
C SER A 4 13.01 -13.32 -4.51
N VAL A 5 11.86 -13.62 -5.09
CA VAL A 5 10.98 -14.72 -4.66
C VAL A 5 11.74 -16.03 -4.51
N LYS A 6 12.73 -16.29 -5.37
CA LYS A 6 13.60 -17.48 -5.31
C LYS A 6 14.39 -17.62 -3.99
N ASN A 7 14.60 -16.52 -3.27
CA ASN A 7 15.28 -16.50 -1.98
C ASN A 7 14.35 -16.89 -0.81
N LEU A 8 13.01 -16.87 -1.03
CA LEU A 8 12.00 -17.15 -0.02
C LEU A 8 11.70 -18.65 0.06
N THR A 9 12.68 -19.44 0.47
CA THR A 9 12.65 -20.92 0.45
C THR A 9 11.90 -21.56 1.61
N THR A 10 11.47 -20.77 2.63
CA THR A 10 10.76 -21.28 3.81
C THR A 10 9.54 -20.43 4.16
N PRO A 11 8.50 -21.00 4.82
CA PRO A 11 7.34 -20.24 5.26
C PRO A 11 7.70 -19.05 6.16
N ARG A 12 8.77 -19.17 6.96
CA ARG A 12 9.27 -18.08 7.79
C ARG A 12 9.79 -16.91 6.96
N LYS A 13 10.56 -17.19 5.90
CA LYS A 13 11.09 -16.15 5.00
C LYS A 13 9.96 -15.44 4.25
N TRP A 14 8.96 -16.18 3.77
CA TRP A 14 7.78 -15.61 3.14
C TRP A 14 7.05 -14.63 4.05
N ARG A 15 6.72 -15.05 5.28
CA ARG A 15 6.04 -14.17 6.24
C ARG A 15 6.90 -12.98 6.67
N ALA A 16 8.20 -13.18 6.80
CA ALA A 16 9.12 -12.09 7.16
C ALA A 16 9.21 -11.02 6.07
N ALA A 17 9.27 -11.44 4.79
CA ALA A 17 9.44 -10.54 3.67
C ALA A 17 8.13 -9.88 3.21
N THR A 18 7.02 -10.62 3.22
CA THR A 18 5.75 -10.18 2.59
C THR A 18 4.59 -10.05 3.57
N GLY A 19 4.67 -10.66 4.75
CA GLY A 19 3.55 -10.83 5.68
C GLY A 19 2.64 -12.01 5.33
N PHE A 20 2.84 -12.69 4.19
CA PHE A 20 1.98 -13.75 3.66
C PHE A 20 2.70 -15.10 3.59
N ALA A 21 1.92 -16.19 3.51
CA ALA A 21 2.40 -17.48 3.04
C ALA A 21 2.51 -17.47 1.51
N ALA A 22 3.30 -18.39 0.92
CA ALA A 22 3.54 -18.45 -0.52
C ALA A 22 2.25 -18.57 -1.34
N GLU A 23 1.28 -19.37 -0.88
CA GLU A 23 0.00 -19.61 -1.56
C GLU A 23 -0.84 -18.33 -1.61
N ARG A 24 -0.89 -17.56 -0.51
CA ARG A 24 -1.60 -16.28 -0.47
C ARG A 24 -0.92 -15.21 -1.30
N PHE A 25 0.40 -15.19 -1.33
CA PHE A 25 1.14 -14.32 -2.23
C PHE A 25 0.82 -14.62 -3.69
N ALA A 26 0.76 -15.89 -4.09
CA ALA A 26 0.42 -16.29 -5.45
C ALA A 26 -1.03 -15.87 -5.83
N GLN A 27 -1.99 -16.03 -4.91
CA GLN A 27 -3.36 -15.55 -5.13
C GLN A 27 -3.41 -14.03 -5.33
N LEU A 28 -2.74 -13.27 -4.46
CA LEU A 28 -2.67 -11.81 -4.58
C LEU A 28 -1.95 -11.40 -5.87
N LEU A 29 -0.89 -12.11 -6.27
CA LEU A 29 -0.17 -11.84 -7.51
C LEU A 29 -1.06 -11.98 -8.75
N ALA A 30 -1.97 -12.94 -8.78
CA ALA A 30 -2.92 -13.09 -9.89
C ALA A 30 -3.81 -11.84 -10.04
N HIS A 31 -4.35 -11.33 -8.95
CA HIS A 31 -5.14 -10.09 -8.96
C HIS A 31 -4.29 -8.86 -9.27
N PHE A 32 -3.07 -8.82 -8.75
CA PHE A 32 -2.12 -7.73 -8.97
C PHE A 32 -1.73 -7.61 -10.45
N LYS A 33 -1.45 -8.72 -11.15
CA LYS A 33 -1.20 -8.73 -12.59
C LYS A 33 -2.37 -8.19 -13.39
N GLN A 34 -3.59 -8.63 -13.09
CA GLN A 34 -4.80 -8.11 -13.75
C GLN A 34 -4.98 -6.61 -13.51
N ALA A 35 -4.72 -6.15 -12.29
CA ALA A 35 -4.79 -4.73 -11.94
C ALA A 35 -3.73 -3.92 -12.69
N TYR A 36 -2.51 -4.44 -12.82
CA TYR A 36 -1.46 -3.78 -13.59
C TYR A 36 -1.87 -3.58 -15.05
N VAL A 37 -2.40 -4.62 -15.69
CA VAL A 37 -2.89 -4.53 -17.09
C VAL A 37 -4.06 -3.55 -17.21
N ARG A 38 -4.99 -3.51 -16.24
CA ARG A 38 -6.09 -2.52 -16.25
C ARG A 38 -5.58 -1.07 -16.20
N LEU A 39 -4.57 -0.80 -15.36
CA LEU A 39 -4.01 0.54 -15.21
C LEU A 39 -3.13 0.98 -16.37
N HIS A 40 -2.43 0.04 -17.03
CA HIS A 40 -1.38 0.37 -17.97
C HIS A 40 -1.63 -0.14 -19.41
N GLY A 41 -2.68 -0.93 -19.62
CA GLY A 41 -3.05 -1.49 -20.93
C GLY A 41 -2.20 -2.67 -21.38
N THR A 42 -1.09 -2.97 -20.70
CA THR A 42 -0.15 -4.06 -21.02
C THR A 42 0.52 -4.57 -19.76
N ASP A 43 1.15 -5.72 -19.82
CA ASP A 43 1.93 -6.25 -18.71
C ASP A 43 3.28 -5.54 -18.55
N MET A 44 3.96 -5.82 -17.44
CA MET A 44 5.21 -5.15 -17.08
C MET A 44 6.38 -5.57 -17.97
N VAL A 45 6.37 -6.80 -18.48
CA VAL A 45 7.42 -7.33 -19.36
C VAL A 45 7.36 -6.64 -20.72
N ASP A 46 6.17 -6.60 -21.34
CA ASP A 46 5.96 -5.94 -22.62
C ASP A 46 6.22 -4.43 -22.54
N ARG A 47 5.75 -3.79 -21.45
CA ARG A 47 6.05 -2.37 -21.22
C ARG A 47 7.55 -2.10 -21.06
N GLY A 48 8.27 -2.99 -20.40
CA GLY A 48 9.72 -2.92 -20.22
C GLY A 48 10.51 -3.03 -21.51
N ALA A 49 9.99 -3.76 -22.51
CA ALA A 49 10.64 -3.92 -23.82
C ALA A 49 10.78 -2.58 -24.59
N PHE A 50 9.92 -1.62 -24.31
CA PHE A 50 9.97 -0.27 -24.92
C PHE A 50 10.73 0.75 -24.07
N THR A 51 11.28 0.34 -22.92
CA THR A 51 12.00 1.24 -22.04
C THR A 51 13.49 1.25 -22.39
N PRO A 52 14.10 2.41 -22.74
CA PRO A 52 15.48 2.49 -23.20
C PRO A 52 16.51 2.25 -22.07
N TYR A 53 16.06 2.12 -20.82
CA TYR A 53 16.91 1.96 -19.66
C TYR A 53 16.69 0.61 -19.00
N GLU A 54 17.72 0.05 -18.37
CA GLU A 54 17.59 -1.14 -17.58
C GLU A 54 16.77 -0.84 -16.30
N VAL A 55 15.60 -1.50 -16.18
CA VAL A 55 14.72 -1.38 -15.01
C VAL A 55 15.11 -2.43 -13.96
N ALA A 56 15.12 -2.01 -12.70
CA ALA A 56 15.50 -2.90 -11.58
C ALA A 56 14.45 -3.97 -11.30
N LEU A 57 13.16 -3.64 -11.50
CA LEU A 57 12.03 -4.56 -11.35
C LEU A 57 11.45 -4.84 -12.74
N LYS A 58 11.46 -6.09 -13.17
CA LYS A 58 11.13 -6.50 -14.55
C LYS A 58 9.76 -7.16 -14.66
N THR A 59 9.17 -7.58 -13.55
CA THR A 59 7.90 -8.32 -13.53
C THR A 59 6.99 -7.82 -12.42
N GLU A 60 5.68 -8.06 -12.55
CA GLU A 60 4.69 -7.77 -11.51
C GLU A 60 4.96 -8.55 -10.23
N GLU A 61 5.55 -9.73 -10.33
CA GLU A 61 5.96 -10.52 -9.16
C GLU A 61 7.05 -9.80 -8.35
N GLU A 62 8.05 -9.26 -9.04
CA GLU A 62 9.11 -8.48 -8.40
C GLU A 62 8.57 -7.17 -7.82
N LEU A 63 7.66 -6.50 -8.53
CA LEU A 63 7.02 -5.27 -8.06
C LEU A 63 6.15 -5.54 -6.82
N LEU A 64 5.33 -6.59 -6.83
CA LEU A 64 4.52 -6.97 -5.68
C LEU A 64 5.39 -7.34 -4.47
N LEU A 65 6.43 -8.17 -4.68
CA LEU A 65 7.36 -8.53 -3.63
C LEU A 65 8.03 -7.29 -3.01
N PHE A 66 8.53 -6.39 -3.87
CA PHE A 66 9.16 -5.14 -3.45
C PHE A 66 8.18 -4.27 -2.63
N THR A 67 6.94 -4.14 -3.09
CA THR A 67 5.90 -3.34 -2.43
C THR A 67 5.57 -3.89 -1.04
N LEU A 68 5.31 -5.19 -0.93
CA LEU A 68 5.02 -5.84 0.35
C LEU A 68 6.22 -5.80 1.30
N PHE A 69 7.43 -6.00 0.77
CA PHE A 69 8.67 -5.88 1.54
C PHE A 69 8.85 -4.46 2.08
N SER A 70 8.59 -3.45 1.29
CA SER A 70 8.71 -2.04 1.73
C SER A 70 7.81 -1.73 2.92
N PHE A 71 6.57 -2.24 2.94
CA PHE A 71 5.66 -2.11 4.07
C PHE A 71 6.13 -2.87 5.31
N LYS A 72 6.67 -4.06 5.09
CA LYS A 72 7.09 -4.94 6.18
C LYS A 72 8.39 -4.49 6.84
N ALA A 73 9.33 -4.00 6.05
CA ALA A 73 10.65 -3.62 6.50
C ALA A 73 10.74 -2.18 7.04
N ASN A 74 9.81 -1.31 6.63
CA ASN A 74 9.77 0.12 7.01
C ASN A 74 11.11 0.82 6.85
N LEU A 75 11.82 0.53 5.75
CA LEU A 75 13.12 1.11 5.43
C LEU A 75 12.95 2.51 4.81
N THR A 76 13.96 3.36 4.97
CA THR A 76 14.06 4.57 4.17
C THR A 76 14.23 4.21 2.69
N TYR A 77 13.88 5.12 1.77
CA TYR A 77 14.00 4.85 0.33
C TYR A 77 15.43 4.53 -0.10
N ASP A 78 16.43 5.16 0.53
CA ASP A 78 17.84 4.90 0.23
C ASP A 78 18.25 3.47 0.61
N LEU A 79 17.83 3.00 1.80
CA LEU A 79 18.09 1.63 2.24
C LEU A 79 17.28 0.62 1.43
N LEU A 80 16.03 0.94 1.11
CA LEU A 80 15.19 0.11 0.26
C LEU A 80 15.79 -0.03 -1.14
N GLY A 81 16.30 1.06 -1.69
CA GLY A 81 17.04 1.10 -2.95
C GLY A 81 18.29 0.24 -2.90
N LEU A 82 19.12 0.40 -1.86
CA LEU A 82 20.34 -0.39 -1.68
C LEU A 82 20.07 -1.90 -1.67
N VAL A 83 19.06 -2.36 -0.93
CA VAL A 83 18.66 -3.78 -0.86
C VAL A 83 18.16 -4.28 -2.22
N SER A 84 17.46 -3.42 -2.97
CA SER A 84 16.80 -3.79 -4.23
C SER A 84 17.67 -3.54 -5.47
N GLY A 85 18.86 -2.97 -5.31
CA GLY A 85 19.79 -2.68 -6.41
C GLY A 85 19.34 -1.50 -7.29
N MET A 86 18.75 -0.47 -6.68
CA MET A 86 18.34 0.77 -7.33
C MET A 86 18.64 1.98 -6.42
N ASP A 87 18.55 3.20 -6.95
CA ASP A 87 18.63 4.42 -6.14
C ASP A 87 17.32 4.67 -5.36
N GLY A 88 17.39 5.52 -4.31
CA GLY A 88 16.26 5.85 -3.44
C GLY A 88 15.09 6.49 -4.18
N SER A 89 15.34 7.29 -5.22
CA SER A 89 14.31 7.93 -6.03
C SER A 89 13.54 6.90 -6.84
N ASN A 90 14.23 5.90 -7.41
CA ASN A 90 13.60 4.79 -8.11
C ASN A 90 12.87 3.86 -7.14
N ALA A 91 13.41 3.63 -5.94
CA ALA A 91 12.72 2.88 -4.90
C ALA A 91 11.38 3.54 -4.53
N LYS A 92 11.35 4.88 -4.36
CA LYS A 92 10.11 5.63 -4.12
C LYS A 92 9.11 5.46 -5.25
N ARG A 93 9.53 5.68 -6.52
CA ARG A 93 8.63 5.55 -7.69
C ARG A 93 8.05 4.14 -7.84
N ASN A 94 8.88 3.11 -7.62
CA ASN A 94 8.41 1.73 -7.69
C ASN A 94 7.47 1.39 -6.54
N GLN A 95 7.68 1.93 -5.33
CA GLN A 95 6.74 1.76 -4.23
C GLN A 95 5.39 2.43 -4.54
N GLU A 96 5.39 3.68 -5.03
CA GLU A 96 4.18 4.39 -5.42
C GLU A 96 3.42 3.64 -6.53
N LEU A 97 4.11 3.14 -7.54
CA LEU A 97 3.54 2.30 -8.58
C LEU A 97 2.90 1.02 -8.01
N GLY A 98 3.66 0.29 -7.20
CA GLY A 98 3.17 -0.96 -6.60
C GLY A 98 1.98 -0.75 -5.67
N VAL A 99 1.95 0.36 -4.92
CA VAL A 99 0.80 0.76 -4.08
C VAL A 99 -0.43 1.04 -4.94
N ALA A 100 -0.28 1.78 -6.04
CA ALA A 100 -1.41 2.09 -6.93
C ALA A 100 -2.00 0.81 -7.55
N VAL A 101 -1.15 -0.12 -8.01
CA VAL A 101 -1.61 -1.41 -8.55
C VAL A 101 -2.27 -2.26 -7.47
N LEU A 102 -1.73 -2.28 -6.25
CA LEU A 102 -2.31 -3.02 -5.14
C LEU A 102 -3.69 -2.47 -4.73
N GLN A 103 -3.85 -1.14 -4.71
CA GLN A 103 -5.14 -0.49 -4.44
C GLN A 103 -6.18 -0.85 -5.50
N GLU A 104 -5.80 -0.84 -6.78
CA GLU A 104 -6.68 -1.27 -7.89
C GLU A 104 -7.07 -2.75 -7.75
N ALA A 105 -6.13 -3.63 -7.40
CA ALA A 105 -6.40 -5.05 -7.16
C ALA A 105 -7.41 -5.26 -6.03
N LEU A 106 -7.24 -4.54 -4.91
CA LEU A 106 -8.14 -4.61 -3.76
C LEU A 106 -9.52 -4.02 -4.06
N ALA A 107 -9.59 -2.92 -4.80
CA ALA A 107 -10.85 -2.32 -5.20
C ALA A 107 -11.67 -3.26 -6.10
N HIS A 108 -11.01 -3.87 -7.10
CA HIS A 108 -11.68 -4.77 -8.03
C HIS A 108 -12.16 -6.08 -7.39
N THR A 109 -11.46 -6.57 -6.38
CA THR A 109 -11.85 -7.79 -5.64
C THR A 109 -12.86 -7.52 -4.53
N GLY A 110 -13.23 -6.27 -4.28
CA GLY A 110 -14.14 -5.90 -3.19
C GLY A 110 -13.51 -5.93 -1.79
N TYR A 111 -12.20 -6.18 -1.70
CA TYR A 111 -11.49 -6.17 -0.40
C TYR A 111 -11.01 -4.78 0.04
N ALA A 112 -11.12 -3.78 -0.81
CA ALA A 112 -10.82 -2.41 -0.39
C ALA A 112 -11.93 -1.93 0.57
N PRO A 113 -11.60 -1.54 1.81
CA PRO A 113 -12.58 -1.02 2.72
C PRO A 113 -13.12 0.31 2.19
N LYS A 114 -14.42 0.52 2.35
CA LYS A 114 -15.02 1.82 2.09
C LYS A 114 -14.47 2.84 3.09
N ARG A 115 -13.94 3.95 2.60
CA ARG A 115 -13.22 4.93 3.42
C ARG A 115 -14.07 6.14 3.80
N GLU A 116 -15.11 6.43 3.02
CA GLU A 116 -15.96 7.60 3.18
C GLU A 116 -17.43 7.19 3.10
N PHE A 117 -18.21 7.77 3.97
CA PHE A 117 -19.65 7.62 4.03
C PHE A 117 -20.28 9.02 3.99
N ALA A 118 -21.17 9.27 3.04
CA ALA A 118 -21.81 10.57 2.90
C ALA A 118 -22.86 10.81 4.00
N THR A 119 -23.47 9.76 4.54
CA THR A 119 -24.51 9.82 5.57
C THR A 119 -24.35 8.72 6.61
N VAL A 120 -24.96 8.93 7.78
CA VAL A 120 -25.05 7.92 8.84
C VAL A 120 -25.82 6.68 8.35
N ALA A 121 -26.89 6.87 7.60
CA ALA A 121 -27.66 5.77 7.04
C ALA A 121 -26.83 4.89 6.09
N GLU A 122 -25.95 5.47 5.31
CA GLU A 122 -25.01 4.74 4.44
C GLU A 122 -23.99 3.92 5.26
N PHE A 123 -23.50 4.51 6.36
CA PHE A 123 -22.61 3.82 7.28
C PHE A 123 -23.31 2.61 7.95
N GLU A 124 -24.53 2.82 8.46
CA GLU A 124 -25.34 1.77 9.08
C GLU A 124 -25.64 0.64 8.10
N ALA A 125 -26.05 0.97 6.86
CA ALA A 125 -26.32 -0.01 5.82
C ALA A 125 -25.07 -0.82 5.43
N TYR A 126 -23.90 -0.20 5.40
CA TYR A 126 -22.64 -0.89 5.07
C TYR A 126 -22.24 -1.90 6.14
N PHE A 127 -22.53 -1.62 7.41
CA PHE A 127 -22.16 -2.47 8.54
C PHE A 127 -23.33 -3.28 9.13
N GLN A 128 -24.46 -3.32 8.45
CA GLN A 128 -25.69 -3.97 8.98
C GLN A 128 -25.52 -5.44 9.37
N GLU A 129 -24.54 -6.15 8.77
CA GLU A 129 -24.25 -7.57 9.07
C GLU A 129 -23.30 -7.74 10.26
N HIS A 130 -22.82 -6.64 10.85
CA HIS A 130 -21.88 -6.66 11.97
C HIS A 130 -22.55 -6.22 13.26
N GLU A 131 -22.63 -7.11 14.26
CA GLU A 131 -23.22 -6.80 15.57
C GLU A 131 -22.41 -5.81 16.38
N THR A 132 -21.10 -5.78 16.19
CA THR A 132 -20.17 -4.94 16.97
C THR A 132 -19.10 -4.33 16.06
N LEU A 133 -18.94 -3.02 16.14
CA LEU A 133 -17.88 -2.29 15.46
C LEU A 133 -16.89 -1.75 16.49
N LEU A 134 -15.59 -1.99 16.25
CA LEU A 134 -14.52 -1.32 16.98
C LEU A 134 -14.09 -0.08 16.21
N VAL A 135 -14.28 1.08 16.81
CA VAL A 135 -13.87 2.36 16.24
C VAL A 135 -12.64 2.87 16.99
N ASP A 136 -11.54 3.02 16.28
CA ASP A 136 -10.33 3.66 16.79
C ASP A 136 -10.16 5.03 16.12
N GLY A 137 -10.05 6.07 16.91
CA GLY A 137 -9.89 7.45 16.47
C GLY A 137 -8.46 7.92 16.69
N THR A 138 -7.78 8.29 15.61
CA THR A 138 -6.43 8.90 15.68
C THR A 138 -6.52 10.40 15.48
N GLU A 139 -6.01 11.17 16.44
CA GLU A 139 -5.89 12.61 16.32
C GLU A 139 -4.66 12.98 15.47
N GLN A 140 -4.89 13.70 14.38
CA GLN A 140 -3.82 14.26 13.57
C GLN A 140 -3.48 15.68 14.05
N ARG A 141 -2.19 15.94 14.29
CA ARG A 141 -1.73 17.30 14.60
C ARG A 141 -1.90 18.21 13.39
N LYS A 142 -2.58 19.32 13.58
CA LYS A 142 -2.70 20.40 12.60
C LYS A 142 -1.97 21.63 13.10
N GLN A 143 -1.55 22.48 12.16
CA GLN A 143 -1.02 23.80 12.52
C GLN A 143 -2.14 24.60 13.17
N ARG A 144 -1.85 25.24 14.31
CA ARG A 144 -2.83 26.01 15.05
C ARG A 144 -3.39 27.14 14.20
N PRO A 145 -4.71 27.20 13.96
CA PRO A 145 -5.32 28.29 13.21
C PRO A 145 -5.11 29.64 13.91
N GLY A 146 -4.93 30.71 13.14
CA GLY A 146 -4.78 32.06 13.70
C GLY A 146 -6.05 32.63 14.31
N GLN A 147 -7.22 32.21 13.82
CA GLN A 147 -8.53 32.72 14.28
C GLN A 147 -9.05 31.90 15.48
N LYS A 148 -9.48 32.60 16.54
CA LYS A 148 -9.94 31.97 17.79
C LYS A 148 -11.16 31.04 17.62
N GLU A 149 -12.07 31.37 16.71
CA GLU A 149 -13.27 30.58 16.43
C GLU A 149 -12.89 29.24 15.83
N THR A 150 -12.06 29.28 14.79
CA THR A 150 -11.53 28.05 14.14
C THR A 150 -10.67 27.21 15.09
N GLN A 151 -9.99 27.84 16.08
CA GLN A 151 -9.25 27.10 17.11
C GLN A 151 -10.16 26.24 17.98
N LYS A 152 -11.39 26.64 18.24
CA LYS A 152 -12.35 25.86 19.06
C LYS A 152 -12.75 24.57 18.36
N ASP A 153 -12.95 24.60 17.03
CA ASP A 153 -13.37 23.46 16.23
C ASP A 153 -12.31 22.35 16.18
N TYR A 154 -11.04 22.75 16.33
CA TYR A 154 -9.90 21.82 16.34
C TYR A 154 -9.33 21.56 17.74
N TYR A 155 -10.02 21.99 18.80
CA TYR A 155 -9.51 21.80 20.17
C TYR A 155 -9.77 20.39 20.69
N SER A 156 -8.71 19.68 21.04
CA SER A 156 -8.81 18.39 21.74
C SER A 156 -8.89 18.58 23.22
N GLY A 157 -10.09 18.37 23.80
CA GLY A 157 -10.29 18.40 25.26
C GLY A 157 -9.44 17.38 26.02
N LYS A 158 -9.10 16.25 25.41
CA LYS A 158 -8.28 15.19 25.98
C LYS A 158 -6.82 15.60 26.16
N LYS A 159 -6.25 16.26 25.16
CA LYS A 159 -4.84 16.69 25.16
C LYS A 159 -4.66 18.14 25.63
N LYS A 160 -5.77 18.87 25.87
CA LYS A 160 -5.78 20.30 26.20
C LYS A 160 -4.96 21.16 25.22
N CYS A 161 -4.89 20.75 23.96
CA CYS A 161 -4.20 21.46 22.87
C CYS A 161 -4.94 21.27 21.55
N THR A 162 -4.57 22.06 20.53
CA THR A 162 -5.01 21.83 19.16
C THR A 162 -4.21 20.65 18.59
N PRO A 163 -4.86 19.63 18.02
CA PRO A 163 -4.17 18.48 17.45
C PRO A 163 -3.33 18.84 16.21
#